data_0d71dbdc95baf7b897be3770be95a21d
#
_entry.id   0d71dbdc95baf7b897be3770be95a21d
#
_cell.length_a   1.000
_cell.length_b   1.000
_cell.length_c   1.000
_cell.angle_alpha   90.00
_cell.angle_beta   90.00
_cell.angle_gamma   90.00
#
_symmetry.space_group_name_H-M   'P 1'
#
loop_
_entity.id
_entity.type
_entity.pdbx_description
1 polymer ?
#
loop_
_entity_poly.entity_id
_entity_poly.type
_entity_poly.pdbx_seq_one_letter_code
_entity_poly.pdbx_strand_id
1 'polypeptide(L)'
;MNANITFRSNPLDPKSLVKVEPRHQFSPRIGIAHPISDKTKLHFAYGHFFQYPNYQYFFENNQYDLNVREPLFGQPNLDAERTITYEIGISHQFTEKIAGHLTAYYKDVTGKIGTRYYFPFVDGRYTGYTEYINEDYSNIKGFEVTLDARADKYFSGGLAYTFSVAKGSASSETEQYPGTSESTLLYYLDFDQTHVFNASASVNIPENDGPEIFGSKIFGNSDLNIIFRASSGYPYTPSGRDIGFVIRNSLRMPAIYTIDLEIGKEFELFNALTMRAFVEVLNLTDHRNVLYVYGDTGEPDLTFVGDNSPEYIRDPSNFGPPRTIRLGLSARF
;
A
#
# COMPACT_ATOMS: atom_id res chain seq x y z
N MET A 1 11.03 7.24 -36.04
CA MET A 1 11.47 8.63 -35.76
C MET A 1 12.59 8.56 -34.73
N ASN A 2 13.83 8.72 -35.16
CA ASN A 2 14.95 8.82 -34.21
C ASN A 2 14.98 10.25 -33.67
N ALA A 3 14.19 10.54 -32.67
CA ALA A 3 14.38 11.77 -31.92
C ALA A 3 15.72 11.64 -31.19
N ASN A 4 16.74 12.38 -31.63
CA ASN A 4 17.98 12.52 -30.90
C ASN A 4 17.67 13.36 -29.65
N ILE A 5 17.19 12.71 -28.59
CA ILE A 5 16.96 13.37 -27.31
C ILE A 5 18.34 13.64 -26.72
N THR A 6 18.60 14.89 -26.44
CA THR A 6 19.82 15.36 -25.77
C THR A 6 19.44 16.07 -24.49
N PHE A 7 20.26 15.98 -23.48
CA PHE A 7 20.11 16.73 -22.25
C PHE A 7 21.45 17.37 -21.84
N ARG A 8 21.41 18.31 -20.93
CA ARG A 8 22.64 18.88 -20.39
C ARG A 8 23.15 18.01 -19.24
N SER A 9 24.35 17.45 -19.35
CA SER A 9 25.00 16.72 -18.25
C SER A 9 25.37 17.64 -17.08
N ASN A 10 25.55 18.93 -17.37
CA ASN A 10 25.61 19.99 -16.40
C ASN A 10 24.57 21.06 -16.81
N PRO A 11 23.45 21.20 -16.07
CA PRO A 11 22.39 22.15 -16.41
C PRO A 11 22.89 23.60 -16.58
N LEU A 12 23.97 23.95 -15.91
CA LEU A 12 24.55 25.32 -15.92
C LEU A 12 25.47 25.57 -17.11
N ASP A 13 25.90 24.53 -17.84
CA ASP A 13 26.74 24.68 -19.03
C ASP A 13 25.96 24.42 -20.33
N PRO A 14 25.67 25.44 -21.16
CA PRO A 14 24.98 25.26 -22.44
C PRO A 14 25.68 24.30 -23.41
N LYS A 15 26.97 24.04 -23.23
CA LYS A 15 27.78 23.21 -24.11
C LYS A 15 27.85 21.75 -23.66
N SER A 16 27.29 21.41 -22.49
CA SER A 16 27.37 20.10 -21.89
C SER A 16 26.32 19.09 -22.44
N LEU A 17 25.92 19.23 -23.69
CA LEU A 17 24.90 18.36 -24.29
C LEU A 17 25.38 16.93 -24.46
N VAL A 18 24.60 15.98 -23.95
CA VAL A 18 24.84 14.53 -24.07
C VAL A 18 23.62 13.90 -24.72
N LYS A 19 23.87 12.96 -25.62
CA LYS A 19 22.82 12.16 -26.24
C LYS A 19 22.30 11.10 -25.27
N VAL A 20 21.00 10.94 -25.20
CA VAL A 20 20.38 9.84 -24.44
C VAL A 20 20.55 8.52 -25.21
N GLU A 21 21.11 7.52 -24.56
CA GLU A 21 21.25 6.19 -25.12
C GLU A 21 19.96 5.36 -24.95
N PRO A 22 19.57 4.57 -25.95
CA PRO A 22 18.44 3.66 -25.82
C PRO A 22 18.64 2.66 -24.68
N ARG A 23 17.61 2.47 -23.87
CA ARG A 23 17.62 1.51 -22.76
C ARG A 23 16.98 0.19 -23.17
N HIS A 24 17.61 -0.92 -22.80
CA HIS A 24 17.13 -2.28 -23.06
C HIS A 24 17.04 -3.03 -21.73
N GLN A 25 15.87 -3.64 -21.46
CA GLN A 25 15.65 -4.43 -20.25
C GLN A 25 15.43 -5.89 -20.63
N PHE A 26 16.14 -6.79 -19.93
CA PHE A 26 15.88 -8.22 -19.96
C PHE A 26 15.24 -8.65 -18.65
N SER A 27 13.99 -9.16 -18.72
CA SER A 27 13.14 -9.46 -17.58
C SER A 27 12.87 -10.97 -17.45
N PRO A 28 13.87 -11.78 -16.99
CA PRO A 28 13.69 -13.21 -16.83
C PRO A 28 12.70 -13.50 -15.70
N ARG A 29 11.84 -14.51 -15.92
CA ARG A 29 10.88 -14.99 -14.91
C ARG A 29 10.85 -16.50 -14.98
N ILE A 30 11.01 -17.14 -13.83
CA ILE A 30 11.00 -18.59 -13.69
C ILE A 30 10.03 -18.95 -12.58
N GLY A 31 9.11 -19.87 -12.87
CA GLY A 31 8.21 -20.45 -11.88
C GLY A 31 8.28 -21.97 -11.96
N ILE A 32 8.39 -22.61 -10.81
CA ILE A 32 8.42 -24.06 -10.67
C ILE A 32 7.33 -24.43 -9.67
N ALA A 33 6.50 -25.41 -10.03
CA ALA A 33 5.52 -25.99 -9.12
C ALA A 33 5.70 -27.50 -9.10
N HIS A 34 5.81 -28.08 -7.91
CA HIS A 34 6.03 -29.50 -7.72
C HIS A 34 4.96 -30.08 -6.78
N PRO A 35 4.14 -31.03 -7.24
CA PRO A 35 3.22 -31.73 -6.37
C PRO A 35 4.00 -32.69 -5.46
N ILE A 36 3.85 -32.52 -4.14
CA ILE A 36 4.41 -33.43 -3.14
C ILE A 36 3.45 -34.59 -2.90
N SER A 37 2.16 -34.31 -2.96
CA SER A 37 1.07 -35.28 -2.88
C SER A 37 -0.14 -34.77 -3.65
N ASP A 38 -1.22 -35.56 -3.71
CA ASP A 38 -2.49 -35.16 -4.33
C ASP A 38 -3.11 -33.90 -3.68
N LYS A 39 -2.73 -33.62 -2.44
CA LYS A 39 -3.26 -32.49 -1.64
C LYS A 39 -2.24 -31.39 -1.37
N THR A 40 -0.97 -31.60 -1.74
CA THR A 40 0.11 -30.67 -1.37
C THR A 40 0.96 -30.31 -2.58
N LYS A 41 1.12 -29.03 -2.81
CA LYS A 41 1.96 -28.47 -3.88
C LYS A 41 2.95 -27.48 -3.30
N LEU A 42 4.23 -27.65 -3.64
CA LEU A 42 5.28 -26.67 -3.41
C LEU A 42 5.42 -25.80 -4.65
N HIS A 43 5.68 -24.52 -4.48
CA HIS A 43 6.01 -23.62 -5.58
C HIS A 43 7.21 -22.75 -5.23
N PHE A 44 7.94 -22.39 -6.26
CA PHE A 44 9.05 -21.44 -6.22
C PHE A 44 8.89 -20.48 -7.41
N ALA A 45 9.11 -19.20 -7.19
CA ALA A 45 9.15 -18.21 -8.26
C ALA A 45 10.36 -17.28 -8.08
N TYR A 46 10.94 -16.92 -9.21
CA TYR A 46 12.00 -15.93 -9.31
C TYR A 46 11.73 -15.04 -10.51
N GLY A 47 11.92 -13.72 -10.36
CA GLY A 47 11.69 -12.82 -11.48
C GLY A 47 12.35 -11.47 -11.34
N HIS A 48 12.72 -10.89 -12.50
CA HIS A 48 13.11 -9.51 -12.63
C HIS A 48 11.94 -8.70 -13.17
N PHE A 49 11.66 -7.59 -12.53
CA PHE A 49 10.60 -6.66 -12.92
C PHE A 49 11.22 -5.27 -13.06
N PHE A 50 10.83 -4.58 -14.13
CA PHE A 50 11.31 -3.22 -14.38
C PHE A 50 10.12 -2.28 -14.47
N GLN A 51 10.29 -1.11 -13.85
CA GLN A 51 9.32 -0.02 -13.88
C GLN A 51 10.03 1.22 -14.44
N TYR A 52 9.54 1.72 -15.57
CA TYR A 52 10.04 2.96 -16.12
C TYR A 52 9.58 4.13 -15.27
N PRO A 53 10.46 5.13 -15.04
CA PRO A 53 10.12 6.35 -14.35
C PRO A 53 8.96 7.10 -15.02
N ASN A 54 8.23 7.88 -14.25
CA ASN A 54 7.24 8.80 -14.81
C ASN A 54 7.93 9.80 -15.76
N TYR A 55 7.26 10.17 -16.85
CA TYR A 55 7.80 11.14 -17.82
C TYR A 55 8.16 12.49 -17.19
N GLN A 56 7.53 12.89 -16.12
CA GLN A 56 7.87 14.07 -15.35
C GLN A 56 9.35 14.05 -14.92
N TYR A 57 9.85 12.94 -14.41
CA TYR A 57 11.23 12.82 -13.92
C TYR A 57 12.28 12.91 -15.00
N PHE A 58 11.90 12.67 -16.28
CA PHE A 58 12.78 12.89 -17.41
C PHE A 58 12.83 14.35 -17.88
N PHE A 59 11.73 15.10 -17.73
CA PHE A 59 11.55 16.39 -18.43
C PHE A 59 11.17 17.55 -17.50
N GLU A 60 11.20 17.38 -16.18
CA GLU A 60 10.99 18.46 -15.22
C GLU A 60 11.94 19.60 -15.51
N ASN A 61 11.43 20.84 -15.58
CA ASN A 61 12.21 22.04 -15.86
C ASN A 61 13.21 21.88 -17.04
N ASN A 62 12.76 21.34 -18.16
CA ASN A 62 13.59 21.02 -19.33
C ASN A 62 14.22 22.26 -20.03
N GLN A 63 13.82 23.46 -19.64
CA GLN A 63 14.43 24.71 -20.08
C GLN A 63 15.60 25.14 -19.19
N TYR A 64 15.86 24.42 -18.11
CA TYR A 64 16.91 24.67 -17.11
C TYR A 64 16.81 26.06 -16.48
N ASP A 65 15.58 26.48 -16.12
CA ASP A 65 15.34 27.76 -15.46
C ASP A 65 15.80 27.68 -14.00
N LEU A 66 16.82 28.47 -13.68
CA LEU A 66 17.39 28.65 -12.35
C LEU A 66 16.75 29.78 -11.56
N ASN A 67 15.82 30.55 -12.16
CA ASN A 67 15.17 31.67 -11.48
C ASN A 67 14.00 31.25 -10.62
N VAL A 68 13.63 29.96 -10.67
CA VAL A 68 12.65 29.38 -9.76
C VAL A 68 13.28 29.13 -8.39
N ARG A 69 12.48 29.23 -7.34
CA ARG A 69 12.94 28.87 -6.01
C ARG A 69 13.20 27.34 -5.98
N GLU A 70 14.41 26.97 -5.55
CA GLU A 70 14.80 25.57 -5.44
C GLU A 70 14.62 24.79 -6.76
N PRO A 71 15.46 25.05 -7.79
CA PRO A 71 15.30 24.44 -9.10
C PRO A 71 15.44 22.91 -9.04
N LEU A 72 14.44 22.20 -9.56
CA LEU A 72 14.44 20.74 -9.72
C LEU A 72 14.47 20.41 -11.22
N PHE A 73 15.45 19.63 -11.65
CA PHE A 73 15.64 19.27 -13.05
C PHE A 73 15.33 17.80 -13.29
N GLY A 74 14.65 17.53 -14.40
CA GLY A 74 14.49 16.19 -14.94
C GLY A 74 15.82 15.66 -15.48
N GLN A 75 15.95 14.32 -15.48
CA GLN A 75 17.13 13.62 -15.99
C GLN A 75 16.72 12.62 -17.08
N PRO A 76 16.86 13.00 -18.38
CA PRO A 76 16.47 12.10 -19.49
C PRO A 76 17.24 10.78 -19.57
N ASN A 77 18.32 10.62 -18.81
CA ASN A 77 19.13 9.42 -18.78
C ASN A 77 18.83 8.50 -17.60
N LEU A 78 17.69 8.66 -16.95
CA LEU A 78 17.25 7.75 -15.89
C LEU A 78 17.06 6.32 -16.41
N ASP A 79 17.45 5.36 -15.59
CA ASP A 79 17.19 3.93 -15.81
C ASP A 79 15.83 3.54 -15.22
N ALA A 80 15.30 2.42 -15.68
CA ALA A 80 14.14 1.81 -15.05
C ALA A 80 14.51 1.28 -13.65
N GLU A 81 13.62 1.46 -12.69
CA GLU A 81 13.71 0.79 -11.40
C GLU A 81 13.63 -0.72 -11.60
N ARG A 82 14.45 -1.48 -10.87
CA ARG A 82 14.51 -2.93 -10.98
C ARG A 82 14.12 -3.59 -9.65
N THR A 83 13.13 -4.46 -9.70
CA THR A 83 12.77 -5.35 -8.60
C THR A 83 13.15 -6.79 -8.92
N ILE A 84 13.93 -7.42 -8.05
CA ILE A 84 14.17 -8.86 -8.08
C ILE A 84 13.32 -9.49 -6.99
N THR A 85 12.50 -10.46 -7.37
CA THR A 85 11.59 -11.15 -6.45
C THR A 85 11.97 -12.62 -6.33
N TYR A 86 12.01 -13.12 -5.11
CA TYR A 86 12.14 -14.53 -4.75
C TYR A 86 10.92 -14.93 -3.93
N GLU A 87 10.27 -16.02 -4.30
CA GLU A 87 9.10 -16.54 -3.60
C GLU A 87 9.22 -18.05 -3.46
N ILE A 88 8.86 -18.56 -2.29
CA ILE A 88 8.69 -19.98 -2.01
C ILE A 88 7.40 -20.16 -1.24
N GLY A 89 6.60 -21.14 -1.62
CA GLY A 89 5.35 -21.37 -0.91
C GLY A 89 4.87 -22.81 -1.03
N ILE A 90 3.94 -23.12 -0.13
CA ILE A 90 3.26 -24.39 -0.05
C ILE A 90 1.76 -24.16 -0.04
N SER A 91 1.06 -24.93 -0.86
CA SER A 91 -0.40 -24.99 -0.87
C SER A 91 -0.82 -26.36 -0.40
N HIS A 92 -1.75 -26.43 0.56
CA HIS A 92 -2.23 -27.69 1.09
C HIS A 92 -3.76 -27.70 1.19
N GLN A 93 -4.36 -28.76 0.71
CA GLN A 93 -5.78 -29.01 0.85
C GLN A 93 -6.00 -29.92 2.07
N PHE A 94 -6.43 -29.35 3.21
CA PHE A 94 -6.67 -30.07 4.46
C PHE A 94 -7.85 -31.02 4.33
N THR A 95 -8.94 -30.53 3.72
CA THR A 95 -10.15 -31.27 3.40
C THR A 95 -10.65 -30.87 2.03
N GLU A 96 -11.71 -31.53 1.53
CA GLU A 96 -12.37 -31.10 0.28
C GLU A 96 -12.90 -29.66 0.32
N LYS A 97 -13.08 -29.11 1.52
CA LYS A 97 -13.68 -27.80 1.76
C LYS A 97 -12.71 -26.75 2.34
N ILE A 98 -11.54 -27.16 2.78
CA ILE A 98 -10.57 -26.28 3.45
C ILE A 98 -9.22 -26.40 2.76
N ALA A 99 -8.71 -25.28 2.26
CA ALA A 99 -7.36 -25.16 1.69
C ALA A 99 -6.60 -24.03 2.38
N GLY A 100 -5.28 -24.16 2.42
CA GLY A 100 -4.40 -23.13 2.94
C GLY A 100 -3.16 -22.95 2.08
N HIS A 101 -2.63 -21.75 2.11
CA HIS A 101 -1.41 -21.38 1.43
C HIS A 101 -0.48 -20.64 2.39
N LEU A 102 0.79 -20.96 2.32
CA LEU A 102 1.86 -20.23 2.98
C LEU A 102 2.88 -19.84 1.90
N THR A 103 3.18 -18.56 1.77
CA THR A 103 4.19 -18.07 0.84
C THR A 103 5.13 -17.13 1.57
N ALA A 104 6.44 -17.39 1.51
CA ALA A 104 7.48 -16.48 1.95
C ALA A 104 8.10 -15.80 0.73
N TYR A 105 8.44 -14.51 0.87
CA TYR A 105 8.99 -13.72 -0.23
C TYR A 105 10.08 -12.77 0.22
N TYR A 106 10.96 -12.45 -0.72
CA TYR A 106 11.96 -11.40 -0.62
C TYR A 106 11.98 -10.61 -1.93
N LYS A 107 11.88 -9.28 -1.83
CA LYS A 107 11.93 -8.35 -2.96
C LYS A 107 13.06 -7.37 -2.73
N ASP A 108 13.92 -7.23 -3.71
CA ASP A 108 15.06 -6.31 -3.73
C ASP A 108 14.84 -5.28 -4.82
N VAL A 109 14.70 -4.02 -4.44
CA VAL A 109 14.39 -2.90 -5.34
C VAL A 109 15.59 -1.99 -5.44
N THR A 110 16.14 -1.86 -6.63
CA THR A 110 17.34 -1.06 -6.90
C THR A 110 17.08 -0.04 -7.99
N GLY A 111 17.82 1.07 -7.95
CA GLY A 111 17.69 2.14 -8.93
C GLY A 111 16.36 2.89 -8.81
N LYS A 112 15.76 2.93 -7.60
CA LYS A 112 14.62 3.80 -7.35
C LYS A 112 14.99 5.25 -7.64
N ILE A 113 14.01 6.00 -8.09
CA ILE A 113 14.19 7.42 -8.34
C ILE A 113 14.28 8.16 -7.00
N GLY A 114 15.27 9.00 -6.91
CA GLY A 114 15.48 9.94 -5.82
C GLY A 114 15.92 11.29 -6.37
N THR A 115 16.30 12.19 -5.50
CA THR A 115 16.79 13.52 -5.87
C THR A 115 18.11 13.81 -5.19
N ARG A 116 19.04 14.41 -5.92
CA ARG A 116 20.33 14.86 -5.39
C ARG A 116 20.49 16.35 -5.55
N TYR A 117 20.92 17.01 -4.48
CA TYR A 117 21.23 18.43 -4.48
C TYR A 117 22.67 18.67 -4.89
N TYR A 118 22.86 19.60 -5.83
CA TYR A 118 24.14 20.05 -6.31
C TYR A 118 24.35 21.52 -5.95
N PHE A 119 25.57 21.88 -5.53
CA PHE A 119 25.90 23.22 -5.14
C PHE A 119 27.20 23.69 -5.81
N PRO A 120 27.24 23.77 -7.15
CA PRO A 120 28.42 24.16 -7.88
C PRO A 120 28.73 25.64 -7.73
N PHE A 121 30.02 25.98 -7.85
CA PHE A 121 30.48 27.36 -7.94
C PHE A 121 30.59 27.77 -9.42
N VAL A 122 29.76 28.69 -9.86
CA VAL A 122 29.67 29.12 -11.27
C VAL A 122 29.63 30.63 -11.30
N ASP A 123 30.45 31.23 -12.19
CA ASP A 123 30.52 32.70 -12.42
C ASP A 123 30.68 33.53 -11.13
N GLY A 124 31.53 33.01 -10.20
CA GLY A 124 31.85 33.73 -8.98
C GLY A 124 30.80 33.60 -7.86
N ARG A 125 29.80 32.76 -8.02
CA ARG A 125 28.76 32.49 -7.02
C ARG A 125 28.44 31.02 -6.92
N TYR A 126 27.95 30.60 -5.74
CA TYR A 126 27.36 29.27 -5.56
C TYR A 126 25.92 29.30 -6.09
N THR A 127 25.58 28.29 -6.90
CA THR A 127 24.24 28.14 -7.47
C THR A 127 23.75 26.72 -7.18
N GLY A 128 22.74 26.61 -6.31
CA GLY A 128 22.18 25.32 -5.94
C GLY A 128 21.07 24.89 -6.92
N TYR A 129 21.04 23.62 -7.22
CA TYR A 129 19.93 22.98 -7.93
C TYR A 129 19.81 21.52 -7.52
N THR A 130 18.64 20.91 -7.75
CA THR A 130 18.37 19.49 -7.50
C THR A 130 18.09 18.78 -8.82
N GLU A 131 18.45 17.51 -8.94
CA GLU A 131 18.23 16.68 -10.13
C GLU A 131 17.72 15.31 -9.72
N TYR A 132 16.84 14.71 -10.53
CA TYR A 132 16.42 13.32 -10.36
C TYR A 132 17.55 12.35 -10.73
N ILE A 133 17.72 11.32 -9.91
CA ILE A 133 18.76 10.28 -10.11
C ILE A 133 18.23 8.91 -9.72
N ASN A 134 18.88 7.85 -10.21
CA ASN A 134 18.63 6.46 -9.76
C ASN A 134 19.58 6.11 -8.61
N GLU A 135 19.21 6.42 -7.39
CA GLU A 135 20.09 6.25 -6.24
C GLU A 135 19.46 5.42 -5.12
N ASP A 136 18.15 5.50 -5.00
CA ASP A 136 17.46 4.90 -3.89
C ASP A 136 17.32 3.38 -4.00
N TYR A 137 17.22 2.76 -2.84
CA TYR A 137 17.16 1.33 -2.65
C TYR A 137 16.06 0.98 -1.64
N SER A 138 15.42 -0.17 -1.83
CA SER A 138 14.55 -0.74 -0.80
C SER A 138 14.51 -2.26 -0.86
N ASN A 139 14.23 -2.88 0.28
CA ASN A 139 13.93 -4.30 0.37
C ASN A 139 12.62 -4.55 1.11
N ILE A 140 11.91 -5.56 0.68
CA ILE A 140 10.66 -5.99 1.27
C ILE A 140 10.76 -7.49 1.50
N LYS A 141 10.52 -7.94 2.71
CA LYS A 141 10.53 -9.36 3.05
C LYS A 141 9.38 -9.70 3.96
N GLY A 142 8.83 -10.88 3.77
CA GLY A 142 7.69 -11.30 4.57
C GLY A 142 7.19 -12.69 4.24
N PHE A 143 6.07 -13.02 4.84
CA PHE A 143 5.31 -14.20 4.50
C PHE A 143 3.81 -13.90 4.58
N GLU A 144 3.04 -14.68 3.84
CA GLU A 144 1.60 -14.62 3.76
C GLU A 144 1.03 -16.00 4.07
N VAL A 145 0.00 -16.02 4.90
CA VAL A 145 -0.79 -17.22 5.19
C VAL A 145 -2.22 -16.94 4.79
N THR A 146 -2.78 -17.78 3.94
CA THR A 146 -4.21 -17.76 3.64
C THR A 146 -4.87 -19.08 3.99
N LEU A 147 -6.10 -19.01 4.47
CA LEU A 147 -6.95 -20.15 4.72
C LEU A 147 -8.32 -19.87 4.12
N ASP A 148 -8.75 -20.72 3.20
CA ASP A 148 -10.05 -20.65 2.56
C ASP A 148 -10.92 -21.83 3.00
N ALA A 149 -12.12 -21.53 3.46
CA ALA A 149 -13.11 -22.50 3.87
C ALA A 149 -14.40 -22.32 3.05
N ARG A 150 -14.78 -23.36 2.32
CA ARG A 150 -16.05 -23.50 1.62
C ARG A 150 -16.83 -24.64 2.27
N ALA A 151 -17.33 -24.38 3.47
CA ALA A 151 -18.14 -25.36 4.15
C ALA A 151 -19.52 -25.36 3.52
N ASP A 152 -20.15 -26.43 3.28
CA ASP A 152 -21.51 -26.67 2.79
C ASP A 152 -22.25 -25.47 2.14
N LYS A 153 -23.55 -25.63 1.96
CA LYS A 153 -24.42 -24.60 1.39
C LYS A 153 -24.61 -23.37 2.30
N TYR A 154 -24.23 -23.47 3.56
CA TYR A 154 -24.52 -22.41 4.54
C TYR A 154 -23.35 -21.49 4.83
N PHE A 155 -22.13 -22.01 4.88
CA PHE A 155 -20.98 -21.26 5.39
C PHE A 155 -19.86 -21.20 4.37
N SER A 156 -19.29 -20.02 4.20
CA SER A 156 -17.99 -19.81 3.56
C SER A 156 -17.21 -18.75 4.33
N GLY A 157 -15.89 -18.80 4.23
CA GLY A 157 -15.06 -17.82 4.90
C GLY A 157 -13.62 -17.93 4.46
N GLY A 158 -12.86 -16.91 4.78
CA GLY A 158 -11.44 -16.85 4.50
C GLY A 158 -10.70 -16.07 5.56
N LEU A 159 -9.43 -16.39 5.70
CA LEU A 159 -8.50 -15.70 6.58
C LEU A 159 -7.22 -15.45 5.79
N ALA A 160 -6.70 -14.24 5.86
CA ALA A 160 -5.40 -13.89 5.30
C ALA A 160 -4.60 -13.13 6.35
N TYR A 161 -3.36 -13.54 6.54
CA TYR A 161 -2.42 -12.84 7.40
C TYR A 161 -1.12 -12.62 6.66
N THR A 162 -0.66 -11.38 6.65
CA THR A 162 0.63 -10.97 6.08
C THR A 162 1.52 -10.42 7.17
N PHE A 163 2.73 -10.95 7.25
CA PHE A 163 3.84 -10.32 7.94
C PHE A 163 4.80 -9.78 6.88
N SER A 164 5.07 -8.47 6.91
CA SER A 164 5.94 -7.82 5.92
C SER A 164 6.77 -6.74 6.58
N VAL A 165 8.03 -6.63 6.19
CA VAL A 165 8.94 -5.56 6.58
C VAL A 165 9.47 -4.91 5.32
N ALA A 166 9.08 -3.66 5.08
CA ALA A 166 9.56 -2.83 3.99
C ALA A 166 10.50 -1.75 4.52
N LYS A 167 11.76 -1.79 4.07
CA LYS A 167 12.78 -0.79 4.43
C LYS A 167 13.46 -0.24 3.19
N GLY A 168 13.86 1.02 3.23
CA GLY A 168 14.56 1.68 2.14
C GLY A 168 15.31 2.93 2.57
N SER A 169 16.00 3.54 1.64
CA SER A 169 16.71 4.81 1.81
C SER A 169 15.77 6.01 1.65
N ALA A 170 14.68 5.86 0.88
CA ALA A 170 13.64 6.87 0.69
C ALA A 170 12.27 6.23 0.47
N SER A 171 11.21 6.87 0.96
CA SER A 171 9.82 6.47 0.76
C SER A 171 9.21 7.07 -0.51
N SER A 172 9.66 8.25 -0.91
CA SER A 172 9.25 8.95 -2.13
C SER A 172 10.43 9.54 -2.87
N GLU A 173 10.24 9.87 -4.15
CA GLU A 173 11.28 10.35 -5.05
C GLU A 173 11.84 11.72 -4.64
N THR A 174 11.02 12.57 -4.03
CA THR A 174 11.39 13.93 -3.63
C THR A 174 11.67 14.08 -2.14
N GLU A 175 11.83 12.97 -1.42
CA GLU A 175 12.01 12.99 0.02
C GLU A 175 13.27 13.73 0.48
N GLN A 176 14.32 13.72 -0.36
CA GLN A 176 15.60 14.39 -0.10
C GLN A 176 15.65 15.80 -0.71
N TYR A 177 14.54 16.31 -1.24
CA TYR A 177 14.42 17.63 -1.84
C TYR A 177 13.84 18.66 -0.85
N PRO A 178 14.37 19.92 -0.80
CA PRO A 178 15.67 20.35 -1.31
C PRO A 178 16.78 20.18 -0.26
N GLY A 179 17.88 19.57 -0.66
CA GLY A 179 19.14 19.69 0.07
C GLY A 179 19.24 18.99 1.43
N THR A 180 18.42 17.98 1.71
CA THR A 180 18.64 17.10 2.84
C THR A 180 19.77 16.13 2.52
N SER A 181 20.61 15.81 3.53
CA SER A 181 21.68 14.85 3.34
C SER A 181 21.14 13.46 3.03
N GLU A 182 21.77 12.78 2.08
CA GLU A 182 21.48 11.39 1.73
C GLU A 182 21.40 10.54 3.00
N SER A 183 20.29 9.83 3.18
CA SER A 183 20.19 8.86 4.26
C SER A 183 20.94 7.59 3.87
N THR A 184 22.04 7.32 4.52
CA THR A 184 22.75 6.04 4.39
C THR A 184 22.11 4.93 5.22
N LEU A 185 21.11 5.26 6.02
CA LEU A 185 20.42 4.33 6.92
C LEU A 185 19.10 3.88 6.30
N LEU A 186 18.87 2.58 6.32
CA LEU A 186 17.58 2.01 5.93
C LEU A 186 16.57 2.16 7.08
N TYR A 187 15.45 2.78 6.80
CA TYR A 187 14.32 2.92 7.73
C TYR A 187 13.06 2.27 7.17
N TYR A 188 12.04 2.12 8.00
CA TYR A 188 10.74 1.64 7.53
C TYR A 188 10.13 2.63 6.53
N LEU A 189 9.69 2.12 5.39
CA LEU A 189 9.02 2.95 4.40
C LEU A 189 7.64 3.40 4.90
N ASP A 190 7.19 4.59 4.49
CA ASP A 190 5.95 5.22 4.97
C ASP A 190 4.71 4.32 4.84
N PHE A 191 4.72 3.41 3.86
CA PHE A 191 3.63 2.46 3.62
C PHE A 191 3.79 1.12 4.35
N ASP A 192 4.84 0.94 5.17
CA ASP A 192 5.04 -0.31 5.89
C ASP A 192 3.92 -0.57 6.91
N GLN A 193 3.23 -1.67 6.74
CA GLN A 193 2.33 -2.25 7.74
C GLN A 193 2.81 -3.65 8.05
N THR A 194 3.61 -3.78 9.12
CA THR A 194 4.30 -5.04 9.44
C THR A 194 3.34 -6.23 9.61
N HIS A 195 2.15 -5.99 10.15
CA HIS A 195 1.11 -6.99 10.34
C HIS A 195 -0.17 -6.54 9.65
N VAL A 196 -0.70 -7.37 8.78
CA VAL A 196 -2.02 -7.18 8.16
C VAL A 196 -2.81 -8.46 8.31
N PHE A 197 -4.00 -8.36 8.87
CA PHE A 197 -4.92 -9.46 9.09
C PHE A 197 -6.28 -9.14 8.47
N ASN A 198 -6.79 -10.05 7.64
CA ASN A 198 -8.12 -9.97 7.06
C ASN A 198 -8.86 -11.30 7.32
N ALA A 199 -10.10 -11.21 7.76
CA ALA A 199 -10.97 -12.37 7.89
C ALA A 199 -12.35 -12.03 7.33
N SER A 200 -12.95 -12.99 6.65
CA SER A 200 -14.32 -12.88 6.17
C SER A 200 -15.10 -14.14 6.50
N ALA A 201 -16.35 -13.97 6.85
CA ALA A 201 -17.29 -15.07 7.08
C ALA A 201 -18.63 -14.72 6.44
N SER A 202 -19.19 -15.67 5.71
CA SER A 202 -20.51 -15.55 5.10
C SER A 202 -21.36 -16.74 5.50
N VAL A 203 -22.56 -16.44 5.95
CA VAL A 203 -23.61 -17.44 6.18
C VAL A 203 -24.73 -17.16 5.18
N ASN A 204 -25.09 -18.17 4.41
CA ASN A 204 -26.19 -18.09 3.45
C ASN A 204 -27.21 -19.19 3.80
N ILE A 205 -28.43 -18.81 4.04
CA ILE A 205 -29.54 -19.70 4.33
C ILE A 205 -30.41 -19.80 3.07
N PRO A 206 -30.41 -20.93 2.34
CA PRO A 206 -31.21 -21.09 1.14
C PRO A 206 -32.70 -20.99 1.41
N GLU A 207 -33.47 -20.86 0.34
CA GLU A 207 -34.92 -20.88 0.38
C GLU A 207 -35.43 -22.16 1.06
N ASN A 208 -36.50 -22.03 1.84
CA ASN A 208 -37.15 -23.14 2.56
C ASN A 208 -36.22 -23.89 3.51
N ASP A 209 -35.14 -23.28 3.97
CA ASP A 209 -34.17 -23.83 4.89
C ASP A 209 -34.07 -23.02 6.18
N GLY A 210 -33.34 -23.53 7.16
CA GLY A 210 -33.17 -22.91 8.47
C GLY A 210 -34.21 -23.34 9.52
N PRO A 211 -34.08 -22.78 10.75
CA PRO A 211 -34.97 -23.12 11.85
C PRO A 211 -36.40 -22.62 11.62
N GLU A 212 -37.37 -23.46 12.00
CA GLU A 212 -38.78 -23.04 12.01
C GLU A 212 -39.08 -22.21 13.27
N ILE A 213 -39.66 -21.04 13.07
CA ILE A 213 -40.15 -20.18 14.13
C ILE A 213 -41.63 -19.86 13.81
N PHE A 214 -42.49 -20.21 14.76
CA PHE A 214 -43.96 -20.07 14.58
C PHE A 214 -44.49 -20.75 13.31
N GLY A 215 -43.91 -21.93 12.94
CA GLY A 215 -44.34 -22.70 11.78
C GLY A 215 -43.90 -22.16 10.42
N SER A 216 -42.99 -21.18 10.42
CA SER A 216 -42.42 -20.59 9.19
C SER A 216 -40.88 -20.55 9.26
N LYS A 217 -40.24 -20.77 8.11
CA LYS A 217 -38.78 -20.70 7.96
C LYS A 217 -38.36 -19.26 7.64
N ILE A 218 -38.53 -18.37 8.61
CA ILE A 218 -38.36 -16.92 8.43
C ILE A 218 -36.94 -16.51 8.05
N PHE A 219 -35.92 -17.37 8.25
CA PHE A 219 -34.53 -17.13 7.87
C PHE A 219 -34.16 -17.65 6.48
N GLY A 220 -35.07 -18.35 5.77
CA GLY A 220 -34.83 -18.74 4.38
C GLY A 220 -34.53 -17.54 3.48
N ASN A 221 -33.70 -17.69 2.47
CA ASN A 221 -33.25 -16.60 1.58
C ASN A 221 -32.61 -15.42 2.31
N SER A 222 -31.85 -15.70 3.39
CA SER A 222 -31.11 -14.67 4.14
C SER A 222 -29.62 -14.91 4.08
N ASP A 223 -28.88 -13.83 4.04
CA ASP A 223 -27.42 -13.84 4.09
C ASP A 223 -26.89 -12.93 5.19
N LEU A 224 -25.76 -13.36 5.77
CA LEU A 224 -24.99 -12.59 6.73
C LEU A 224 -23.54 -12.60 6.28
N ASN A 225 -22.96 -11.42 6.11
CA ASN A 225 -21.57 -11.25 5.74
C ASN A 225 -20.86 -10.42 6.81
N ILE A 226 -19.72 -10.90 7.28
CA ILE A 226 -18.87 -10.20 8.25
C ILE A 226 -17.47 -10.11 7.65
N ILE A 227 -16.87 -8.92 7.70
CA ILE A 227 -15.50 -8.71 7.30
C ILE A 227 -14.77 -8.02 8.45
N PHE A 228 -13.70 -8.63 8.90
CA PHE A 228 -12.77 -8.07 9.87
C PHE A 228 -11.45 -7.74 9.18
N ARG A 229 -10.96 -6.52 9.37
CA ARG A 229 -9.65 -6.06 8.90
C ARG A 229 -8.90 -5.47 10.08
N ALA A 230 -7.63 -5.84 10.22
CA ALA A 230 -6.75 -5.24 11.21
C ALA A 230 -5.34 -5.12 10.64
N SER A 231 -4.64 -4.05 10.99
CA SER A 231 -3.24 -3.86 10.63
C SER A 231 -2.47 -3.11 11.70
N SER A 232 -1.16 -3.30 11.72
CA SER A 232 -0.29 -2.40 12.48
C SER A 232 -0.39 -0.99 11.91
N GLY A 233 -0.24 0.02 12.76
CA GLY A 233 -0.17 1.42 12.33
C GLY A 233 1.01 1.67 11.38
N TYR A 234 0.90 2.73 10.58
CA TYR A 234 1.99 3.20 9.73
C TYR A 234 3.15 3.74 10.57
N PRO A 235 4.38 3.67 10.08
CA PRO A 235 5.51 4.28 10.76
C PRO A 235 5.42 5.80 10.67
N TYR A 236 5.96 6.50 11.67
CA TYR A 236 6.11 7.94 11.65
C TYR A 236 7.45 8.35 12.26
N THR A 237 7.90 9.56 11.91
CA THR A 237 9.12 10.16 12.43
C THR A 237 8.79 11.01 13.63
N PRO A 238 9.32 10.70 14.83
CA PRO A 238 9.14 11.57 15.98
C PRO A 238 9.83 12.92 15.75
N SER A 239 9.24 13.99 16.27
CA SER A 239 9.78 15.35 16.21
C SER A 239 9.68 16.01 17.58
N GLY A 240 10.54 17.01 17.88
CA GLY A 240 10.50 17.73 19.13
C GLY A 240 11.79 18.49 19.40
N ARG A 241 11.75 19.46 20.33
CA ARG A 241 12.90 20.34 20.63
C ARG A 241 14.05 19.61 21.33
N ASP A 242 13.74 18.54 22.07
CA ASP A 242 14.70 17.81 22.89
C ASP A 242 15.12 16.46 22.29
N ILE A 243 14.69 16.17 21.07
CA ILE A 243 15.06 14.94 20.38
C ILE A 243 16.39 15.19 19.64
N GLY A 244 17.45 14.47 20.04
CA GLY A 244 18.75 14.52 19.39
C GLY A 244 18.72 13.98 17.96
N PHE A 245 19.57 13.01 17.62
CA PHE A 245 19.52 12.36 16.31
C PHE A 245 18.23 11.54 16.15
N VAL A 246 17.37 11.95 15.21
CA VAL A 246 16.09 11.31 14.92
C VAL A 246 16.27 10.31 13.78
N ILE A 247 15.94 9.05 14.06
CA ILE A 247 15.82 8.04 13.00
C ILE A 247 14.42 8.17 12.37
N ARG A 248 14.40 8.34 11.04
CA ARG A 248 13.16 8.44 10.28
C ARG A 248 12.31 7.19 10.48
N ASN A 249 10.99 7.38 10.60
CA ASN A 249 10.02 6.29 10.73
C ASN A 249 10.33 5.29 11.85
N SER A 250 10.92 5.77 12.94
CA SER A 250 11.35 4.93 14.06
C SER A 250 10.21 4.51 14.99
N LEU A 251 9.08 5.22 14.96
CA LEU A 251 7.90 4.90 15.76
C LEU A 251 6.72 4.50 14.87
N ARG A 252 5.68 3.95 15.49
CA ARG A 252 4.45 3.51 14.78
C ARG A 252 3.22 4.16 15.39
N MET A 253 2.30 4.53 14.52
CA MET A 253 0.95 4.95 14.87
C MET A 253 0.18 3.79 15.53
N PRO A 254 -0.93 4.05 16.21
CA PRO A 254 -1.82 3.01 16.73
C PRO A 254 -2.27 2.05 15.64
N ALA A 255 -2.57 0.81 16.05
CA ALA A 255 -3.12 -0.21 15.13
C ALA A 255 -4.49 0.23 14.60
N ILE A 256 -4.77 -0.14 13.35
CA ILE A 256 -6.01 0.15 12.65
C ILE A 256 -6.84 -1.12 12.59
N TYR A 257 -8.16 -1.04 12.88
CA TYR A 257 -9.05 -2.16 12.63
C TYR A 257 -10.49 -1.72 12.32
N THR A 258 -11.19 -2.53 11.55
CA THR A 258 -12.62 -2.37 11.24
C THR A 258 -13.33 -3.71 11.24
N ILE A 259 -14.60 -3.69 11.64
CA ILE A 259 -15.55 -4.79 11.46
C ILE A 259 -16.70 -4.25 10.65
N ASP A 260 -16.94 -4.86 9.50
CA ASP A 260 -18.06 -4.51 8.63
C ASP A 260 -19.06 -5.68 8.62
N LEU A 261 -20.34 -5.37 8.64
CA LEU A 261 -21.45 -6.32 8.70
C LEU A 261 -22.47 -5.99 7.61
N GLU A 262 -22.91 -7.01 6.88
CA GLU A 262 -24.07 -6.91 6.00
C GLU A 262 -25.04 -8.06 6.31
N ILE A 263 -26.30 -7.73 6.45
CA ILE A 263 -27.41 -8.69 6.60
C ILE A 263 -28.39 -8.42 5.47
N GLY A 264 -28.65 -9.45 4.67
CA GLY A 264 -29.58 -9.41 3.54
C GLY A 264 -30.73 -10.41 3.70
N LYS A 265 -31.84 -10.09 3.10
CA LYS A 265 -33.01 -10.96 2.98
C LYS A 265 -33.64 -10.79 1.61
N GLU A 266 -33.80 -11.92 0.90
CA GLU A 266 -34.55 -11.96 -0.36
C GLU A 266 -35.98 -12.46 -0.09
N PHE A 267 -36.92 -11.89 -0.85
CA PHE A 267 -38.29 -12.31 -0.86
C PHE A 267 -38.89 -12.13 -2.25
N GLU A 268 -39.74 -13.08 -2.66
CA GLU A 268 -40.44 -13.05 -3.91
C GLU A 268 -41.81 -12.37 -3.75
N LEU A 269 -42.10 -11.44 -4.67
CA LEU A 269 -43.38 -10.80 -4.76
C LEU A 269 -44.05 -11.20 -6.07
N PHE A 270 -45.28 -11.72 -5.99
CA PHE A 270 -46.11 -12.08 -7.13
C PHE A 270 -45.48 -13.04 -8.14
N ASN A 271 -44.54 -13.93 -7.70
CA ASN A 271 -43.81 -14.90 -8.54
C ASN A 271 -43.08 -14.30 -9.76
N ALA A 272 -42.90 -12.99 -9.80
CA ALA A 272 -42.32 -12.28 -10.93
C ALA A 272 -41.24 -11.25 -10.53
N LEU A 273 -41.19 -10.88 -9.26
CA LEU A 273 -40.32 -9.84 -8.74
C LEU A 273 -39.56 -10.36 -7.51
N THR A 274 -38.24 -10.52 -7.64
CA THR A 274 -37.38 -10.81 -6.51
C THR A 274 -36.88 -9.50 -5.91
N MET A 275 -37.17 -9.28 -4.63
CA MET A 275 -36.67 -8.11 -3.88
C MET A 275 -35.66 -8.54 -2.84
N ARG A 276 -34.57 -7.79 -2.69
CA ARG A 276 -33.61 -7.96 -1.61
C ARG A 276 -33.56 -6.69 -0.77
N ALA A 277 -33.90 -6.82 0.51
CA ALA A 277 -33.63 -5.78 1.51
C ALA A 277 -32.34 -6.11 2.24
N PHE A 278 -31.51 -5.11 2.50
CA PHE A 278 -30.27 -5.31 3.25
C PHE A 278 -29.95 -4.13 4.17
N VAL A 279 -29.21 -4.46 5.21
CA VAL A 279 -28.59 -3.51 6.14
C VAL A 279 -27.09 -3.72 6.08
N GLU A 280 -26.36 -2.67 5.77
CA GLU A 280 -24.90 -2.63 5.78
C GLU A 280 -24.43 -1.72 6.92
N VAL A 281 -23.53 -2.21 7.76
CA VAL A 281 -22.92 -1.45 8.85
C VAL A 281 -21.40 -1.49 8.65
N LEU A 282 -20.85 -0.38 8.21
CA LEU A 282 -19.41 -0.18 8.12
C LEU A 282 -18.87 0.34 9.45
N ASN A 283 -17.72 -0.19 9.86
CA ASN A 283 -17.10 0.11 11.16
C ASN A 283 -18.07 -0.12 12.33
N LEU A 284 -18.55 -1.35 12.46
CA LEU A 284 -19.56 -1.77 13.47
C LEU A 284 -19.22 -1.32 14.90
N THR A 285 -17.94 -1.34 15.26
CA THR A 285 -17.44 -0.97 16.59
C THR A 285 -17.33 0.52 16.81
N ASP A 286 -17.52 1.34 15.77
CA ASP A 286 -17.28 2.79 15.78
C ASP A 286 -15.87 3.14 16.26
N HIS A 287 -14.89 2.30 15.94
CA HIS A 287 -13.50 2.54 16.32
C HIS A 287 -12.92 3.72 15.55
N ARG A 288 -12.31 4.66 16.27
CA ARG A 288 -11.65 5.83 15.68
C ARG A 288 -10.23 5.45 15.24
N ASN A 289 -10.12 4.91 14.04
CA ASN A 289 -8.83 4.56 13.45
C ASN A 289 -7.97 5.80 13.24
N VAL A 290 -6.76 5.82 13.80
CA VAL A 290 -5.82 6.93 13.67
C VAL A 290 -5.12 6.83 12.32
N LEU A 291 -5.23 7.87 11.49
CA LEU A 291 -4.60 7.99 10.18
C LEU A 291 -3.38 8.92 10.18
N TYR A 292 -3.30 9.82 11.14
CA TYR A 292 -2.21 10.75 11.31
C TYR A 292 -1.98 11.03 12.80
N VAL A 293 -0.72 11.21 13.17
CA VAL A 293 -0.30 11.64 14.51
C VAL A 293 0.66 12.82 14.43
N TYR A 294 0.63 13.69 15.41
CA TYR A 294 1.63 14.73 15.56
C TYR A 294 2.96 14.11 16.00
N GLY A 295 4.05 14.47 15.31
CA GLY A 295 5.34 13.85 15.54
C GLY A 295 5.94 14.10 16.93
N ASP A 296 5.56 15.19 17.59
CA ASP A 296 6.06 15.58 18.93
C ASP A 296 5.41 14.81 20.08
N THR A 297 4.19 14.32 19.87
CA THR A 297 3.44 13.58 20.91
C THR A 297 3.17 12.13 20.54
N GLY A 298 3.06 11.81 19.24
CA GLY A 298 2.56 10.54 18.76
C GLY A 298 1.04 10.38 18.88
N GLU A 299 0.33 11.45 19.20
CA GLU A 299 -1.11 11.46 19.39
C GLU A 299 -1.82 12.18 18.22
N PRO A 300 -3.05 11.79 17.88
CA PRO A 300 -3.77 12.37 16.75
C PRO A 300 -4.43 13.73 17.07
N ASP A 301 -4.58 14.08 18.33
CA ASP A 301 -5.33 15.24 18.82
C ASP A 301 -4.58 16.05 19.90
N LEU A 302 -3.25 15.88 19.98
CA LEU A 302 -2.38 16.61 20.91
C LEU A 302 -1.07 16.98 20.24
N THR A 303 -0.68 18.25 20.27
CA THR A 303 0.65 18.77 19.91
C THR A 303 1.06 19.90 20.82
N PHE A 304 2.35 20.06 21.04
CA PHE A 304 2.95 21.17 21.78
C PHE A 304 3.60 22.21 20.84
N VAL A 305 3.56 21.98 19.52
CA VAL A 305 4.17 22.83 18.51
C VAL A 305 3.09 23.59 17.72
N GLY A 306 3.30 24.88 17.49
CA GLY A 306 2.42 25.71 16.67
C GLY A 306 1.28 26.39 17.41
N ASP A 307 0.21 26.67 16.69
CA ASP A 307 -1.01 27.26 17.25
C ASP A 307 -1.77 26.21 18.05
N ASN A 308 -1.94 26.49 19.34
CA ASN A 308 -2.61 25.57 20.27
C ASN A 308 -4.15 25.74 20.26
N SER A 309 -4.75 26.27 19.19
CA SER A 309 -6.21 26.33 19.10
C SER A 309 -6.80 24.91 19.04
N PRO A 310 -7.86 24.62 19.83
CA PRO A 310 -8.48 23.30 19.85
C PRO A 310 -9.00 22.85 18.47
N GLU A 311 -9.40 23.77 17.63
CA GLU A 311 -9.90 23.50 16.27
C GLU A 311 -8.79 23.00 15.35
N TYR A 312 -7.57 23.53 15.48
CA TYR A 312 -6.41 23.08 14.71
C TYR A 312 -5.89 21.72 15.19
N ILE A 313 -5.82 21.52 16.51
CA ILE A 313 -5.24 20.32 17.12
C ILE A 313 -6.17 19.11 16.95
N ARG A 314 -7.50 19.30 17.10
CA ARG A 314 -8.51 18.25 17.02
C ARG A 314 -9.06 18.09 15.60
N ASP A 315 -8.17 17.97 14.63
CA ASP A 315 -8.58 17.79 13.24
C ASP A 315 -9.27 16.42 13.03
N PRO A 316 -10.54 16.39 12.61
CA PRO A 316 -11.24 15.15 12.32
C PRO A 316 -10.59 14.32 11.20
N SER A 317 -9.81 14.94 10.31
CA SER A 317 -9.10 14.24 9.22
C SER A 317 -7.97 13.34 9.72
N ASN A 318 -7.52 13.51 10.97
CA ASN A 318 -6.56 12.62 11.62
C ASN A 318 -7.14 11.23 11.92
N PHE A 319 -8.45 11.06 11.72
CA PHE A 319 -9.15 9.80 11.99
C PHE A 319 -9.86 9.27 10.76
N GLY A 320 -9.97 7.95 10.69
CA GLY A 320 -10.76 7.25 9.69
C GLY A 320 -12.27 7.48 9.85
N PRO A 321 -13.07 7.02 8.87
CA PRO A 321 -14.52 7.19 8.88
C PRO A 321 -15.18 6.59 10.12
N PRO A 322 -16.19 7.27 10.70
CA PRO A 322 -17.00 6.71 11.78
C PRO A 322 -17.91 5.58 11.26
N ARG A 323 -18.62 4.94 12.19
CA ARG A 323 -19.65 3.96 11.82
C ARG A 323 -20.66 4.56 10.86
N THR A 324 -20.91 3.84 9.77
CA THR A 324 -21.90 4.21 8.75
C THR A 324 -22.91 3.09 8.60
N ILE A 325 -24.20 3.40 8.72
CA ILE A 325 -25.28 2.44 8.54
C ILE A 325 -26.01 2.80 7.24
N ARG A 326 -26.15 1.82 6.35
CA ARG A 326 -26.88 1.95 5.09
C ARG A 326 -28.01 0.93 5.04
N LEU A 327 -29.15 1.40 4.57
CA LEU A 327 -30.30 0.55 4.25
C LEU A 327 -30.49 0.54 2.75
N GLY A 328 -30.64 -0.63 2.17
CA GLY A 328 -30.82 -0.78 0.73
C GLY A 328 -31.97 -1.71 0.38
N LEU A 329 -32.59 -1.41 -0.76
CA LEU A 329 -33.60 -2.25 -1.38
C LEU A 329 -33.25 -2.39 -2.86
N SER A 330 -33.15 -3.62 -3.34
CA SER A 330 -32.94 -3.91 -4.76
C SER A 330 -34.06 -4.79 -5.27
N ALA A 331 -34.42 -4.62 -6.54
CA ALA A 331 -35.46 -5.39 -7.20
C ALA A 331 -34.93 -5.94 -8.53
N ARG A 332 -35.27 -7.20 -8.82
CA ARG A 332 -34.93 -7.91 -10.05
C ARG A 332 -36.23 -8.49 -10.64
N PHE A 333 -36.49 -8.17 -11.91
CA PHE A 333 -37.61 -8.63 -12.71
C PHE A 333 -37.24 -9.82 -13.57
#